data_11899dbf9b74996166b472e58f30b714
#
_entry.id   11899dbf9b74996166b472e58f30b714
#
_cell.length_a   1.000
_cell.length_b   1.000
_cell.length_c   1.000
_cell.angle_alpha   90.00
_cell.angle_beta   90.00
_cell.angle_gamma   90.00
#
_symmetry.space_group_name_H-M   'P 1'
#
loop_
_entity.id
_entity.type
_entity.pdbx_description
1 polymer ?
#
loop_
_entity_poly.entity_id
_entity_poly.type
_entity_poly.pdbx_seq_one_letter_code
_entity_poly.pdbx_strand_id
1 'polypeptide(L)'
;MGRRVLITGLSTFWGGRLAQALEADPDVEVINGLDTREPRVRLERTEYVRSDENYSILSRIVKATGVDTIAHTFLVVDSTTASSRTMHEVNVIGTMNLFAAASAAGSTVRTVAVKSSALVYGSSPKDPYWFRETDKRVTSPRTRVERSLLEVEGYVRDFARDNPHVRLSLLRFSNVLGPDIVTPLTKALQLPLVPKVAGYDPRFQLVHEDDVVAALLFALEGDTPGIYNVAGDGQLPWSEIMAIAGKRGIPMPPFGVDVATEPLRRLGLVDLAPELVELLKYGRGIDNRAFKAAGFRYRYTSAGAVEAFVEAIRLRNTVGEHGGQYRYEDDVEQFFRHSPAVQRDQPQT
;
A
#
# COMPACT_ATOMS: atom_id res chain seq x y z
N MET A 1 -30.31 4.02 -0.42
CA MET A 1 -29.28 5.04 -0.39
C MET A 1 -27.97 4.33 -0.77
N GLY A 2 -27.27 4.84 -1.79
CA GLY A 2 -25.99 4.30 -2.18
C GLY A 2 -24.90 4.62 -1.15
N ARG A 3 -23.78 3.90 -1.19
CA ARG A 3 -22.63 4.10 -0.31
C ARG A 3 -21.96 5.47 -0.59
N ARG A 4 -21.52 6.13 0.46
CA ARG A 4 -20.85 7.44 0.39
C ARG A 4 -19.44 7.30 0.95
N VAL A 5 -18.47 7.16 0.07
CA VAL A 5 -17.12 6.71 0.39
C VAL A 5 -16.16 7.89 0.53
N LEU A 6 -15.31 7.86 1.55
CA LEU A 6 -14.12 8.70 1.68
C LEU A 6 -12.87 7.84 1.53
N ILE A 7 -12.00 8.18 0.57
CA ILE A 7 -10.70 7.55 0.37
C ILE A 7 -9.62 8.53 0.85
N THR A 8 -8.82 8.15 1.83
CA THR A 8 -7.62 8.89 2.21
C THR A 8 -6.40 8.31 1.52
N GLY A 9 -5.51 9.16 1.01
CA GLY A 9 -4.36 8.72 0.21
C GLY A 9 -4.72 8.47 -1.25
N LEU A 10 -5.54 9.33 -1.85
CA LEU A 10 -6.02 9.19 -3.22
C LEU A 10 -4.89 9.18 -4.26
N SER A 11 -3.79 9.92 -4.03
CA SER A 11 -2.62 9.94 -4.91
C SER A 11 -1.74 8.68 -4.80
N THR A 12 -1.99 7.83 -3.80
CA THR A 12 -1.28 6.56 -3.70
C THR A 12 -1.77 5.59 -4.77
N PHE A 13 -0.93 4.62 -5.12
CA PHE A 13 -1.33 3.56 -6.04
C PHE A 13 -2.66 2.89 -5.63
N TRP A 14 -2.81 2.62 -4.33
CA TRP A 14 -4.00 1.95 -3.78
C TRP A 14 -5.25 2.80 -3.82
N GLY A 15 -5.13 4.05 -3.37
CA GLY A 15 -6.25 4.98 -3.33
C GLY A 15 -6.80 5.28 -4.72
N GLY A 16 -5.93 5.51 -5.69
CA GLY A 16 -6.33 5.76 -7.08
C GLY A 16 -7.00 4.54 -7.73
N ARG A 17 -6.42 3.35 -7.62
CA ARG A 17 -7.00 2.11 -8.17
C ARG A 17 -8.30 1.73 -7.48
N LEU A 18 -8.39 1.93 -6.17
CA LEU A 18 -9.63 1.72 -5.41
C LEU A 18 -10.72 2.69 -5.85
N ALA A 19 -10.38 3.97 -6.06
CA ALA A 19 -11.32 4.96 -6.56
C ALA A 19 -11.88 4.56 -7.93
N GLN A 20 -11.02 4.18 -8.89
CA GLN A 20 -11.44 3.69 -10.20
C GLN A 20 -12.39 2.49 -10.11
N ALA A 21 -12.11 1.54 -9.22
CA ALA A 21 -12.97 0.39 -9.02
C ALA A 21 -14.34 0.77 -8.41
N LEU A 22 -14.35 1.72 -7.47
CA LEU A 22 -15.60 2.24 -6.87
C LEU A 22 -16.41 3.10 -7.84
N GLU A 23 -15.77 3.78 -8.80
CA GLU A 23 -16.47 4.52 -9.85
C GLU A 23 -17.30 3.62 -10.76
N ALA A 24 -16.85 2.38 -10.95
CA ALA A 24 -17.56 1.38 -11.73
C ALA A 24 -18.72 0.71 -10.97
N ASP A 25 -18.82 0.93 -9.66
CA ASP A 25 -19.86 0.33 -8.81
C ASP A 25 -21.11 1.20 -8.76
N PRO A 26 -22.27 0.72 -9.25
CA PRO A 26 -23.52 1.47 -9.24
C PRO A 26 -24.10 1.70 -7.83
N ASP A 27 -23.69 0.90 -6.84
CA ASP A 27 -24.14 1.04 -5.45
C ASP A 27 -23.36 2.14 -4.69
N VAL A 28 -22.36 2.76 -5.32
CA VAL A 28 -21.61 3.89 -4.77
C VAL A 28 -22.16 5.20 -5.33
N GLU A 29 -22.75 5.99 -4.43
CA GLU A 29 -23.39 7.27 -4.76
C GLU A 29 -22.38 8.43 -4.84
N VAL A 30 -21.47 8.50 -3.85
CA VAL A 30 -20.47 9.57 -3.71
C VAL A 30 -19.11 8.99 -3.40
N ILE A 31 -18.08 9.50 -4.08
CA ILE A 31 -16.69 9.17 -3.79
C ILE A 31 -15.94 10.46 -3.55
N ASN A 32 -15.43 10.65 -2.32
CA ASN A 32 -14.55 11.74 -1.97
C ASN A 32 -13.14 11.18 -1.78
N GLY A 33 -12.15 11.81 -2.40
CA GLY A 33 -10.76 11.46 -2.23
C GLY A 33 -9.99 12.61 -1.59
N LEU A 34 -9.20 12.33 -0.55
CA LEU A 34 -8.38 13.30 0.15
C LEU A 34 -6.90 12.93 0.02
N ASP A 35 -6.09 13.90 -0.40
CA ASP A 35 -4.64 13.79 -0.44
C ASP A 35 -3.99 15.17 -0.57
N THR A 36 -2.70 15.27 -0.28
CA THR A 36 -1.90 16.49 -0.50
C THR A 36 -1.45 16.65 -1.95
N ARG A 37 -1.51 15.58 -2.74
CA ARG A 37 -1.12 15.52 -4.16
C ARG A 37 -2.30 15.07 -5.01
N GLU A 38 -2.31 15.49 -6.25
CA GLU A 38 -3.29 15.04 -7.23
C GLU A 38 -3.21 13.52 -7.47
N PRO A 39 -4.34 12.86 -7.73
CA PRO A 39 -4.37 11.45 -8.07
C PRO A 39 -3.55 11.20 -9.34
N ARG A 40 -2.85 10.08 -9.39
CA ARG A 40 -2.04 9.68 -10.55
C ARG A 40 -2.85 8.96 -11.63
N VAL A 41 -4.12 8.72 -11.35
CA VAL A 41 -5.05 8.02 -12.23
C VAL A 41 -6.17 8.96 -12.64
N ARG A 42 -6.71 8.75 -13.84
CA ARG A 42 -7.88 9.50 -14.29
C ARG A 42 -9.09 9.01 -13.49
N LEU A 43 -9.84 9.96 -12.93
CA LEU A 43 -11.05 9.74 -12.16
C LEU A 43 -12.18 10.57 -12.78
N GLU A 44 -13.37 9.99 -12.88
CA GLU A 44 -14.53 10.60 -13.54
C GLU A 44 -15.61 11.06 -12.56
N ARG A 45 -15.80 10.30 -11.48
CA ARG A 45 -16.87 10.52 -10.48
C ARG A 45 -16.33 10.90 -9.09
N THR A 46 -15.02 10.78 -8.88
CA THR A 46 -14.40 11.03 -7.59
C THR A 46 -14.11 12.51 -7.39
N GLU A 47 -14.67 13.10 -6.35
CA GLU A 47 -14.36 14.46 -5.95
C GLU A 47 -13.04 14.50 -5.19
N TYR A 48 -12.04 15.19 -5.73
CA TYR A 48 -10.73 15.33 -5.11
C TYR A 48 -10.67 16.57 -4.23
N VAL A 49 -10.29 16.37 -2.95
CA VAL A 49 -10.01 17.44 -2.01
C VAL A 49 -8.53 17.46 -1.69
N ARG A 50 -7.85 18.52 -2.12
CA ARG A 50 -6.44 18.72 -1.82
C ARG A 50 -6.26 19.23 -0.39
N SER A 51 -5.89 18.35 0.51
CA SER A 51 -5.62 18.67 1.91
C SER A 51 -4.76 17.61 2.56
N ASP A 52 -4.11 17.98 3.65
CA ASP A 52 -3.57 17.03 4.63
C ASP A 52 -4.72 16.43 5.48
N GLU A 53 -4.41 15.41 6.26
CA GLU A 53 -5.36 14.74 7.17
C GLU A 53 -5.62 15.58 8.43
N ASN A 54 -5.93 16.87 8.26
CA ASN A 54 -6.29 17.75 9.34
C ASN A 54 -7.71 17.44 9.85
N TYR A 55 -7.86 17.36 11.18
CA TYR A 55 -9.14 17.04 11.81
C TYR A 55 -10.29 17.94 11.35
N SER A 56 -10.07 19.26 11.27
CA SER A 56 -11.12 20.22 10.89
C SER A 56 -11.66 19.95 9.49
N ILE A 57 -10.78 19.62 8.55
CA ILE A 57 -11.15 19.34 7.16
C ILE A 57 -11.84 17.98 7.08
N LEU A 58 -11.27 16.94 7.69
CA LEU A 58 -11.87 15.61 7.74
C LEU A 58 -13.27 15.65 8.36
N SER A 59 -13.43 16.32 9.51
CA SER A 59 -14.72 16.46 10.17
C SER A 59 -15.77 17.19 9.31
N ARG A 60 -15.33 18.21 8.56
CA ARG A 60 -16.22 18.92 7.62
C ARG A 60 -16.63 18.05 6.45
N ILE A 61 -15.69 17.31 5.85
CA ILE A 61 -15.99 16.38 4.74
C ILE A 61 -16.99 15.32 5.22
N VAL A 62 -16.68 14.61 6.32
CA VAL A 62 -17.55 13.55 6.85
C VAL A 62 -18.97 14.06 7.08
N LYS A 63 -19.13 15.25 7.67
CA LYS A 63 -20.46 15.81 7.93
C LYS A 63 -21.16 16.34 6.67
N ALA A 64 -20.43 17.07 5.82
CA ALA A 64 -21.05 17.75 4.67
C ALA A 64 -21.47 16.76 3.58
N THR A 65 -20.69 15.69 3.39
CA THR A 65 -20.96 14.69 2.35
C THR A 65 -21.68 13.45 2.88
N GLY A 66 -21.93 13.36 4.20
CA GLY A 66 -22.62 12.22 4.80
C GLY A 66 -21.88 10.89 4.58
N VAL A 67 -20.56 10.90 4.69
CA VAL A 67 -19.72 9.70 4.51
C VAL A 67 -20.16 8.60 5.47
N ASP A 68 -20.45 7.43 4.94
CA ASP A 68 -20.77 6.22 5.71
C ASP A 68 -19.65 5.16 5.66
N THR A 69 -18.75 5.26 4.68
CA THR A 69 -17.69 4.31 4.42
C THR A 69 -16.35 5.00 4.25
N ILE A 70 -15.30 4.54 4.93
CA ILE A 70 -13.94 5.08 4.85
C ILE A 70 -12.96 4.00 4.38
N ALA A 71 -12.18 4.32 3.35
CA ALA A 71 -11.00 3.57 2.93
C ALA A 71 -9.73 4.34 3.32
N HIS A 72 -9.00 3.83 4.32
CA HIS A 72 -7.77 4.44 4.81
C HIS A 72 -6.55 3.81 4.17
N THR A 73 -5.97 4.45 3.13
CA THR A 73 -4.92 3.84 2.29
C THR A 73 -3.58 4.57 2.26
N PHE A 74 -3.42 5.70 2.92
CA PHE A 74 -2.22 6.54 2.77
C PHE A 74 -1.00 6.13 3.60
N LEU A 75 -1.07 5.07 4.40
CA LEU A 75 0.05 4.72 5.29
C LEU A 75 1.36 4.52 4.54
N VAL A 76 2.39 5.27 4.96
CA VAL A 76 3.76 5.12 4.47
C VAL A 76 4.36 3.85 5.06
N VAL A 77 4.76 2.93 4.19
CA VAL A 77 5.34 1.61 4.56
C VAL A 77 6.76 1.41 4.04
N ASP A 78 7.36 2.45 3.47
CA ASP A 78 8.71 2.45 2.91
C ASP A 78 9.51 3.62 3.52
N SER A 79 10.55 3.31 4.28
CA SER A 79 11.39 4.30 4.97
C SER A 79 12.22 5.17 4.03
N THR A 80 12.34 4.78 2.75
CA THR A 80 13.08 5.55 1.74
C THR A 80 12.25 6.68 1.13
N THR A 81 10.92 6.66 1.29
CA THR A 81 10.01 7.60 0.62
C THR A 81 9.66 8.84 1.43
N ALA A 82 9.87 8.83 2.74
CA ALA A 82 9.54 9.94 3.61
C ALA A 82 10.51 10.08 4.79
N SER A 83 10.68 11.32 5.27
CA SER A 83 11.41 11.56 6.51
C SER A 83 10.66 10.95 7.71
N SER A 84 11.38 10.69 8.77
CA SER A 84 10.78 10.15 10.01
C SER A 84 9.69 11.01 10.61
N ARG A 85 9.84 12.32 10.49
CA ARG A 85 8.87 13.29 10.96
C ARG A 85 7.62 13.23 10.09
N THR A 86 7.79 13.31 8.80
CA THR A 86 6.68 13.20 7.83
C THR A 86 5.93 11.88 7.98
N MET A 87 6.66 10.78 8.19
CA MET A 87 6.06 9.47 8.40
C MET A 87 5.19 9.42 9.67
N HIS A 88 5.67 10.00 10.77
CA HIS A 88 4.88 10.09 12.00
C HIS A 88 3.64 10.99 11.83
N GLU A 89 3.82 12.15 11.20
CA GLU A 89 2.73 13.09 10.91
C GLU A 89 1.67 12.42 10.03
N VAL A 90 2.07 11.78 8.94
CA VAL A 90 1.14 11.12 8.01
C VAL A 90 0.52 9.88 8.66
N ASN A 91 1.32 8.93 9.13
CA ASN A 91 0.78 7.65 9.61
C ASN A 91 0.02 7.81 10.92
N VAL A 92 0.61 8.46 11.93
CA VAL A 92 0.06 8.48 13.28
C VAL A 92 -0.95 9.60 13.45
N ILE A 93 -0.52 10.85 13.23
CA ILE A 93 -1.39 12.01 13.45
C ILE A 93 -2.55 12.02 12.46
N GLY A 94 -2.30 11.70 11.18
CA GLY A 94 -3.36 11.60 10.17
C GLY A 94 -4.40 10.53 10.53
N THR A 95 -3.97 9.34 10.96
CA THR A 95 -4.89 8.28 11.42
C THR A 95 -5.71 8.71 12.64
N MET A 96 -5.08 9.35 13.63
CA MET A 96 -5.80 9.87 14.81
C MET A 96 -6.86 10.90 14.42
N ASN A 97 -6.52 11.83 13.54
CA ASN A 97 -7.46 12.86 13.06
C ASN A 97 -8.62 12.25 12.27
N LEU A 98 -8.35 11.23 11.44
CA LEU A 98 -9.38 10.52 10.70
C LEU A 98 -10.38 9.84 11.63
N PHE A 99 -9.88 9.11 12.62
CA PHE A 99 -10.75 8.41 13.57
C PHE A 99 -11.49 9.36 14.51
N ALA A 100 -10.87 10.47 14.92
CA ALA A 100 -11.56 11.50 15.66
C ALA A 100 -12.71 12.11 14.84
N ALA A 101 -12.51 12.34 13.54
CA ALA A 101 -13.58 12.81 12.65
C ALA A 101 -14.68 11.75 12.44
N ALA A 102 -14.30 10.49 12.30
CA ALA A 102 -15.23 9.36 12.12
C ALA A 102 -16.09 9.09 13.37
N SER A 103 -15.57 9.36 14.58
CA SER A 103 -16.30 9.19 15.85
C SER A 103 -16.97 10.48 16.35
N ALA A 104 -16.87 11.59 15.63
CA ALA A 104 -17.46 12.86 16.05
C ALA A 104 -19.00 12.77 16.14
N ALA A 105 -19.59 13.56 17.02
CA ALA A 105 -21.05 13.62 17.18
C ALA A 105 -21.75 13.95 15.85
N GLY A 106 -22.70 13.10 15.48
CA GLY A 106 -23.43 13.20 14.21
C GLY A 106 -22.69 12.58 13.01
N SER A 107 -21.61 11.83 13.23
CA SER A 107 -20.96 11.04 12.17
C SER A 107 -21.89 9.94 11.66
N THR A 108 -21.91 9.79 10.34
CA THR A 108 -22.66 8.75 9.63
C THR A 108 -21.82 7.51 9.33
N VAL A 109 -20.55 7.50 9.72
CA VAL A 109 -19.61 6.40 9.42
C VAL A 109 -20.07 5.09 10.05
N ARG A 110 -20.10 4.03 9.23
CA ARG A 110 -20.51 2.67 9.61
C ARG A 110 -19.49 1.62 9.20
N THR A 111 -18.67 1.91 8.18
CA THR A 111 -17.68 0.95 7.66
C THR A 111 -16.33 1.65 7.51
N VAL A 112 -15.27 0.99 7.97
CA VAL A 112 -13.89 1.46 7.82
C VAL A 112 -13.00 0.30 7.39
N ALA A 113 -12.29 0.45 6.29
CA ALA A 113 -11.22 -0.46 5.89
C ALA A 113 -9.87 0.26 6.02
N VAL A 114 -8.93 -0.35 6.74
CA VAL A 114 -7.59 0.18 6.95
C VAL A 114 -6.57 -0.70 6.27
N LYS A 115 -5.80 -0.13 5.35
CA LYS A 115 -4.66 -0.80 4.71
C LYS A 115 -3.45 -0.73 5.61
N SER A 116 -3.11 -1.83 6.28
CA SER A 116 -1.88 -2.00 7.08
C SER A 116 -0.86 -2.87 6.35
N SER A 117 0.20 -3.27 7.01
CA SER A 117 1.28 -4.09 6.47
C SER A 117 1.72 -5.16 7.45
N ALA A 118 2.10 -6.32 6.93
CA ALA A 118 2.73 -7.38 7.71
C ALA A 118 4.10 -6.98 8.33
N LEU A 119 4.63 -5.79 7.99
CA LEU A 119 5.79 -5.19 8.67
C LEU A 119 5.59 -5.04 10.19
N VAL A 120 4.35 -4.99 10.67
CA VAL A 120 4.04 -4.99 12.12
C VAL A 120 4.64 -6.19 12.85
N TYR A 121 4.79 -7.32 12.18
CA TYR A 121 5.40 -8.53 12.73
C TYR A 121 6.93 -8.47 12.79
N GLY A 122 7.55 -7.68 11.89
CA GLY A 122 9.00 -7.64 11.72
C GLY A 122 9.54 -8.82 10.93
N SER A 123 10.86 -9.00 10.98
CA SER A 123 11.57 -10.17 10.46
C SER A 123 12.74 -10.48 11.37
N SER A 124 12.80 -11.69 11.95
CA SER A 124 13.85 -12.09 12.87
C SER A 124 14.06 -13.61 12.86
N PRO A 125 15.23 -14.10 13.30
CA PRO A 125 15.51 -15.53 13.37
C PRO A 125 14.65 -16.30 14.38
N LYS A 126 13.91 -15.59 15.23
CA LYS A 126 13.03 -16.18 16.26
C LYS A 126 11.57 -16.17 15.86
N ASP A 127 11.26 -15.69 14.65
CA ASP A 127 9.89 -15.59 14.18
C ASP A 127 9.28 -16.96 13.89
N PRO A 128 7.96 -17.14 14.08
CA PRO A 128 7.28 -18.35 13.66
C PRO A 128 7.30 -18.48 12.15
N TYR A 129 7.11 -19.71 11.67
CA TYR A 129 7.00 -19.96 10.22
C TYR A 129 5.82 -19.19 9.58
N TRP A 130 4.72 -19.04 10.32
CA TRP A 130 3.53 -18.28 9.97
C TRP A 130 3.07 -17.43 11.13
N PHE A 131 2.89 -16.13 10.89
CA PHE A 131 2.19 -15.25 11.85
C PHE A 131 0.68 -15.33 11.64
N ARG A 132 -0.05 -15.59 12.71
CA ARG A 132 -1.51 -15.40 12.76
C ARG A 132 -1.84 -13.98 13.18
N GLU A 133 -3.08 -13.56 12.94
CA GLU A 133 -3.55 -12.22 13.32
C GLU A 133 -3.43 -11.94 14.82
N THR A 134 -3.56 -13.00 15.64
CA THR A 134 -3.43 -12.94 17.12
C THR A 134 -1.99 -12.88 17.60
N ASP A 135 -1.03 -13.22 16.75
CA ASP A 135 0.37 -13.29 17.14
C ASP A 135 0.94 -11.89 17.34
N LYS A 136 1.75 -11.78 18.40
CA LYS A 136 2.52 -10.57 18.68
C LYS A 136 3.89 -10.68 18.04
N ARG A 137 4.44 -9.54 17.71
CA ARG A 137 5.84 -9.41 17.30
C ARG A 137 6.78 -9.98 18.36
N VAL A 138 7.77 -10.75 17.93
CA VAL A 138 8.74 -11.42 18.83
C VAL A 138 9.85 -10.46 19.28
N THR A 139 10.27 -9.54 18.41
CA THR A 139 11.37 -8.59 18.68
C THR A 139 10.85 -7.16 18.69
N SER A 140 11.56 -6.27 19.39
CA SER A 140 11.24 -4.84 19.38
C SER A 140 11.36 -4.26 17.96
N PRO A 141 10.53 -3.26 17.59
CA PRO A 141 10.60 -2.63 16.29
C PRO A 141 11.95 -1.94 16.08
N ARG A 142 12.61 -2.23 14.96
CA ARG A 142 13.94 -1.72 14.63
C ARG A 142 13.86 -0.44 13.83
N THR A 143 12.88 -0.35 12.94
CA THR A 143 12.71 0.80 12.06
C THR A 143 11.59 1.71 12.54
N ARG A 144 11.56 2.93 12.02
CA ARG A 144 10.51 3.91 12.34
C ARG A 144 9.20 3.55 11.69
N VAL A 145 9.24 2.94 10.49
CA VAL A 145 8.05 2.40 9.81
C VAL A 145 7.38 1.37 10.71
N GLU A 146 8.13 0.40 11.21
CA GLU A 146 7.59 -0.63 12.09
C GLU A 146 6.95 -0.04 13.35
N ARG A 147 7.60 0.97 13.96
CA ARG A 147 7.04 1.66 15.14
C ARG A 147 5.75 2.39 14.81
N SER A 148 5.75 3.19 13.75
CA SER A 148 4.55 3.95 13.36
C SER A 148 3.37 3.05 13.01
N LEU A 149 3.61 1.91 12.34
CA LEU A 149 2.54 0.96 12.02
C LEU A 149 1.96 0.29 13.27
N LEU A 150 2.80 -0.07 14.25
CA LEU A 150 2.34 -0.62 15.54
C LEU A 150 1.50 0.39 16.31
N GLU A 151 1.90 1.66 16.29
CA GLU A 151 1.19 2.76 16.92
C GLU A 151 -0.16 3.01 16.24
N VAL A 152 -0.18 3.07 14.89
CA VAL A 152 -1.42 3.16 14.09
C VAL A 152 -2.37 2.02 14.43
N GLU A 153 -1.91 0.77 14.45
CA GLU A 153 -2.77 -0.36 14.81
C GLU A 153 -3.25 -0.33 16.26
N GLY A 154 -2.52 0.35 17.15
CA GLY A 154 -3.00 0.68 18.49
C GLY A 154 -4.26 1.55 18.43
N TYR A 155 -4.19 2.67 17.73
CA TYR A 155 -5.33 3.57 17.54
C TYR A 155 -6.50 2.91 16.81
N VAL A 156 -6.22 2.06 15.82
CA VAL A 156 -7.27 1.29 15.11
C VAL A 156 -8.03 0.39 16.09
N ARG A 157 -7.31 -0.33 16.97
CA ARG A 157 -7.96 -1.20 17.97
C ARG A 157 -8.75 -0.41 19.02
N ASP A 158 -8.22 0.72 19.46
CA ASP A 158 -8.91 1.60 20.41
C ASP A 158 -10.18 2.16 19.79
N PHE A 159 -10.10 2.67 18.55
CA PHE A 159 -11.27 3.15 17.82
C PHE A 159 -12.35 2.06 17.66
N ALA A 160 -11.95 0.85 17.26
CA ALA A 160 -12.90 -0.28 17.08
C ALA A 160 -13.59 -0.65 18.41
N ARG A 161 -12.85 -0.63 19.53
CA ARG A 161 -13.41 -0.89 20.86
C ARG A 161 -14.41 0.18 21.30
N ASP A 162 -14.05 1.44 21.04
CA ASP A 162 -14.84 2.60 21.50
C ASP A 162 -16.03 2.90 20.58
N ASN A 163 -16.04 2.35 19.35
CA ASN A 163 -17.09 2.53 18.36
C ASN A 163 -17.62 1.17 17.83
N PRO A 164 -18.25 0.34 18.67
CA PRO A 164 -18.66 -1.02 18.29
C PRO A 164 -19.74 -1.06 17.19
N HIS A 165 -20.37 0.07 16.89
CA HIS A 165 -21.33 0.22 15.81
C HIS A 165 -20.68 0.42 14.43
N VAL A 166 -19.36 0.64 14.38
CA VAL A 166 -18.58 0.78 13.16
C VAL A 166 -17.93 -0.56 12.83
N ARG A 167 -18.20 -1.08 11.65
CA ARG A 167 -17.53 -2.27 11.11
C ARG A 167 -16.13 -1.87 10.63
N LEU A 168 -15.12 -2.26 11.37
CA LEU A 168 -13.73 -1.94 11.05
C LEU A 168 -12.97 -3.19 10.62
N SER A 169 -12.39 -3.15 9.43
CA SER A 169 -11.49 -4.17 8.89
C SER A 169 -10.07 -3.62 8.78
N LEU A 170 -9.11 -4.27 9.44
CA LEU A 170 -7.68 -3.96 9.33
C LEU A 170 -7.00 -5.04 8.50
N LEU A 171 -6.45 -4.67 7.36
CA LEU A 171 -5.82 -5.60 6.42
C LEU A 171 -4.30 -5.47 6.47
N ARG A 172 -3.60 -6.50 6.96
CA ARG A 172 -2.14 -6.61 7.00
C ARG A 172 -1.65 -7.28 5.74
N PHE A 173 -1.25 -6.48 4.76
CA PHE A 173 -0.74 -7.02 3.50
C PHE A 173 0.69 -7.53 3.63
N SER A 174 0.97 -8.69 3.02
CA SER A 174 2.31 -9.19 2.79
C SER A 174 3.07 -8.32 1.78
N ASN A 175 4.23 -8.78 1.31
CA ASN A 175 4.98 -8.05 0.30
C ASN A 175 4.20 -7.99 -1.00
N VAL A 176 3.89 -6.78 -1.45
CA VAL A 176 3.11 -6.59 -2.67
C VAL A 176 4.01 -6.64 -3.90
N LEU A 177 3.57 -7.39 -4.89
CA LEU A 177 4.23 -7.51 -6.18
C LEU A 177 3.17 -7.34 -7.28
N GLY A 178 3.54 -6.66 -8.35
CA GLY A 178 2.67 -6.44 -9.50
C GLY A 178 3.34 -5.56 -10.54
N PRO A 179 2.76 -5.50 -11.76
CA PRO A 179 3.35 -4.77 -12.87
C PRO A 179 3.50 -3.26 -12.64
N ASP A 180 2.56 -2.65 -11.94
CA ASP A 180 2.46 -1.18 -11.87
C ASP A 180 2.92 -0.62 -10.53
N ILE A 181 2.89 -1.43 -9.46
CA ILE A 181 3.31 -0.99 -8.13
C ILE A 181 4.83 -0.86 -8.01
N VAL A 182 5.26 0.23 -7.40
CA VAL A 182 6.68 0.48 -7.08
C VAL A 182 6.90 0.29 -5.59
N THR A 183 7.60 -0.78 -5.22
CA THR A 183 8.00 -1.12 -3.84
C THR A 183 9.51 -1.35 -3.77
N PRO A 184 10.13 -1.37 -2.57
CA PRO A 184 11.54 -1.76 -2.44
C PRO A 184 11.82 -3.14 -3.06
N LEU A 185 10.88 -4.08 -2.98
CA LEU A 185 11.02 -5.41 -3.55
C LEU A 185 10.98 -5.40 -5.09
N THR A 186 10.01 -4.68 -5.69
CA THR A 186 9.92 -4.56 -7.16
C THR A 186 11.14 -3.86 -7.73
N LYS A 187 11.63 -2.80 -7.06
CA LYS A 187 12.88 -2.12 -7.44
C LYS A 187 14.08 -3.08 -7.40
N ALA A 188 14.21 -3.88 -6.33
CA ALA A 188 15.29 -4.84 -6.20
C ALA A 188 15.26 -5.91 -7.31
N LEU A 189 14.08 -6.44 -7.66
CA LEU A 189 13.90 -7.42 -8.73
C LEU A 189 14.12 -6.86 -10.14
N GLN A 190 14.04 -5.54 -10.32
CA GLN A 190 14.33 -4.88 -11.61
C GLN A 190 15.83 -4.65 -11.82
N LEU A 191 16.65 -4.72 -10.78
CA LEU A 191 18.10 -4.59 -10.92
C LEU A 191 18.68 -5.66 -11.85
N PRO A 192 19.78 -5.37 -12.56
CA PRO A 192 20.51 -6.36 -13.35
C PRO A 192 21.02 -7.54 -12.49
N LEU A 193 21.49 -7.23 -11.28
CA LEU A 193 21.91 -8.18 -10.27
C LEU A 193 21.10 -7.95 -9.00
N VAL A 194 20.39 -8.98 -8.58
CA VAL A 194 19.46 -8.88 -7.43
C VAL A 194 20.22 -9.13 -6.12
N PRO A 195 20.08 -8.27 -5.11
CA PRO A 195 20.75 -8.47 -3.83
C PRO A 195 20.28 -9.74 -3.12
N LYS A 196 21.21 -10.50 -2.59
CA LYS A 196 20.95 -11.63 -1.69
C LYS A 196 21.94 -11.60 -0.53
N VAL A 197 21.50 -11.94 0.66
CA VAL A 197 22.38 -12.00 1.83
C VAL A 197 23.13 -13.35 1.82
N ALA A 198 24.46 -13.32 1.90
CA ALA A 198 25.28 -14.53 1.88
C ALA A 198 24.92 -15.46 3.06
N GLY A 199 24.69 -16.74 2.76
CA GLY A 199 24.31 -17.74 3.75
C GLY A 199 22.81 -17.77 4.10
N TYR A 200 21.98 -16.93 3.45
CA TYR A 200 20.54 -16.89 3.67
C TYR A 200 19.76 -17.14 2.38
N ASP A 201 18.66 -17.87 2.51
CA ASP A 201 17.67 -18.07 1.45
C ASP A 201 16.25 -17.97 2.09
N PRO A 202 15.84 -16.76 2.45
CA PRO A 202 14.59 -16.55 3.18
C PRO A 202 13.37 -16.87 2.32
N ARG A 203 12.29 -17.27 2.98
CA ARG A 203 11.01 -17.50 2.32
C ARG A 203 10.16 -16.25 2.32
N PHE A 204 9.65 -15.91 1.16
CA PHE A 204 8.75 -14.78 0.93
C PHE A 204 7.35 -15.29 0.65
N GLN A 205 6.39 -14.61 1.23
CA GLN A 205 5.00 -14.68 0.81
C GLN A 205 4.63 -13.36 0.17
N LEU A 206 3.89 -13.44 -0.93
CA LEU A 206 3.59 -12.30 -1.78
C LEU A 206 2.08 -12.16 -1.94
N VAL A 207 1.64 -10.95 -2.29
CA VAL A 207 0.28 -10.68 -2.72
C VAL A 207 0.34 -9.85 -4.01
N HIS A 208 -0.49 -10.20 -4.98
CA HIS A 208 -0.58 -9.45 -6.23
C HIS A 208 -1.28 -8.10 -5.98
N GLU A 209 -0.87 -7.06 -6.70
CA GLU A 209 -1.46 -5.71 -6.55
C GLU A 209 -2.97 -5.68 -6.80
N ASP A 210 -3.49 -6.48 -7.74
CA ASP A 210 -4.92 -6.58 -7.98
C ASP A 210 -5.66 -7.22 -6.81
N ASP A 211 -5.06 -8.22 -6.15
CA ASP A 211 -5.64 -8.84 -4.95
C ASP A 211 -5.67 -7.87 -3.77
N VAL A 212 -4.74 -6.90 -3.70
CA VAL A 212 -4.78 -5.83 -2.69
C VAL A 212 -6.00 -4.93 -2.90
N VAL A 213 -6.25 -4.49 -4.14
CA VAL A 213 -7.43 -3.66 -4.46
C VAL A 213 -8.71 -4.44 -4.23
N ALA A 214 -8.77 -5.70 -4.69
CA ALA A 214 -9.92 -6.58 -4.47
C ALA A 214 -10.20 -6.82 -2.98
N ALA A 215 -9.15 -6.98 -2.15
CA ALA A 215 -9.28 -7.15 -0.71
C ALA A 215 -9.82 -5.89 -0.01
N LEU A 216 -9.40 -4.71 -0.44
CA LEU A 216 -9.94 -3.44 0.06
C LEU A 216 -11.42 -3.29 -0.31
N LEU A 217 -11.81 -3.57 -1.56
CA LEU A 217 -13.20 -3.57 -1.99
C LEU A 217 -14.04 -4.54 -1.15
N PHE A 218 -13.58 -5.78 -1.03
CA PHE A 218 -14.26 -6.80 -0.23
C PHE A 218 -14.49 -6.35 1.22
N ALA A 219 -13.49 -5.69 1.84
CA ALA A 219 -13.61 -5.18 3.20
C ALA A 219 -14.58 -3.99 3.33
N LEU A 220 -14.74 -3.19 2.27
CA LEU A 220 -15.70 -2.07 2.22
C LEU A 220 -17.14 -2.54 1.96
N GLU A 221 -17.32 -3.63 1.22
CA GLU A 221 -18.62 -4.17 0.83
C GLU A 221 -19.18 -5.15 1.86
N GLY A 222 -18.29 -5.95 2.45
CA GLY A 222 -18.65 -7.06 3.30
C GLY A 222 -18.92 -6.71 4.77
N ASP A 223 -19.53 -7.64 5.48
CA ASP A 223 -19.59 -7.64 6.93
C ASP A 223 -18.44 -8.47 7.50
N THR A 224 -17.23 -7.92 7.38
CA THR A 224 -15.99 -8.58 7.76
C THR A 224 -15.17 -7.74 8.76
N PRO A 225 -15.75 -7.36 9.92
CA PRO A 225 -15.00 -6.64 10.92
C PRO A 225 -13.90 -7.54 11.51
N GLY A 226 -12.71 -6.96 11.72
CA GLY A 226 -11.61 -7.69 12.32
C GLY A 226 -10.25 -7.35 11.74
N ILE A 227 -9.25 -8.08 12.17
CA ILE A 227 -7.88 -7.99 11.66
C ILE A 227 -7.63 -9.20 10.77
N TYR A 228 -7.09 -8.95 9.57
CA TYR A 228 -6.83 -10.01 8.61
C TYR A 228 -5.44 -9.91 8.01
N ASN A 229 -4.78 -11.05 7.92
CA ASN A 229 -3.57 -11.21 7.13
C ASN A 229 -3.93 -11.46 5.66
N VAL A 230 -3.36 -10.65 4.76
CA VAL A 230 -3.67 -10.70 3.33
C VAL A 230 -2.41 -11.06 2.54
N ALA A 231 -2.39 -12.28 2.01
CA ALA A 231 -1.27 -12.82 1.22
C ALA A 231 -1.75 -13.92 0.29
N GLY A 232 -1.14 -14.04 -0.88
CA GLY A 232 -1.33 -15.18 -1.79
C GLY A 232 -0.89 -16.49 -1.15
N ASP A 233 -1.41 -17.60 -1.63
CA ASP A 233 -1.02 -18.92 -1.15
C ASP A 233 0.42 -19.26 -1.55
N GLY A 234 1.10 -19.98 -0.67
CA GLY A 234 2.48 -20.45 -0.85
C GLY A 234 3.54 -19.43 -0.39
N GLN A 235 4.71 -19.96 -0.07
CA GLN A 235 5.93 -19.20 0.20
C GLN A 235 7.02 -19.69 -0.73
N LEU A 236 7.80 -18.76 -1.28
CA LEU A 236 8.89 -19.05 -2.19
C LEU A 236 10.22 -18.67 -1.53
N PRO A 237 11.26 -19.53 -1.61
CA PRO A 237 12.62 -19.13 -1.32
C PRO A 237 13.05 -17.96 -2.22
N TRP A 238 13.89 -17.08 -1.70
CA TRP A 238 14.40 -15.95 -2.49
C TRP A 238 15.12 -16.40 -3.76
N SER A 239 15.85 -17.51 -3.67
CA SER A 239 16.52 -18.16 -4.83
C SER A 239 15.52 -18.56 -5.93
N GLU A 240 14.34 -19.06 -5.56
CA GLU A 240 13.29 -19.46 -6.51
C GLU A 240 12.64 -18.24 -7.16
N ILE A 241 12.37 -17.18 -6.39
CA ILE A 241 11.86 -15.89 -6.92
C ILE A 241 12.84 -15.35 -7.97
N MET A 242 14.15 -15.34 -7.65
CA MET A 242 15.17 -14.90 -8.61
C MET A 242 15.22 -15.79 -9.85
N ALA A 243 15.06 -17.12 -9.70
CA ALA A 243 15.04 -18.06 -10.83
C ALA A 243 13.84 -17.81 -11.75
N ILE A 244 12.62 -17.64 -11.21
CA ILE A 244 11.41 -17.29 -11.99
C ILE A 244 11.64 -15.95 -12.72
N ALA A 245 12.25 -14.98 -12.03
CA ALA A 245 12.55 -13.66 -12.61
C ALA A 245 13.70 -13.69 -13.65
N GLY A 246 14.39 -14.82 -13.83
CA GLY A 246 15.54 -14.93 -14.72
C GLY A 246 16.73 -14.07 -14.27
N LYS A 247 16.85 -13.82 -12.97
CA LYS A 247 17.84 -12.91 -12.39
C LYS A 247 18.99 -13.66 -11.70
N ARG A 248 20.17 -13.02 -11.71
CA ARG A 248 21.32 -13.49 -10.95
C ARG A 248 21.45 -12.72 -9.65
N GLY A 249 21.76 -13.43 -8.55
CA GLY A 249 21.95 -12.82 -7.25
C GLY A 249 23.40 -12.32 -7.06
N ILE A 250 23.54 -11.10 -6.47
CA ILE A 250 24.82 -10.61 -5.96
C ILE A 250 24.84 -10.81 -4.44
N PRO A 251 25.81 -11.58 -3.90
CA PRO A 251 25.89 -11.82 -2.47
C PRO A 251 26.32 -10.56 -1.73
N MET A 252 25.60 -10.22 -0.68
CA MET A 252 25.95 -9.17 0.28
C MET A 252 26.39 -9.80 1.61
N PRO A 253 27.33 -9.19 2.35
CA PRO A 253 27.73 -9.70 3.65
C PRO A 253 26.52 -9.63 4.63
N PRO A 254 26.37 -10.61 5.55
CA PRO A 254 25.26 -10.64 6.51
C PRO A 254 25.34 -9.55 7.59
N PHE A 255 26.52 -8.96 7.77
CA PHE A 255 26.80 -7.89 8.72
C PHE A 255 27.32 -6.64 8.00
N GLY A 256 26.92 -5.46 8.50
CA GLY A 256 27.40 -4.20 7.92
C GLY A 256 26.89 -3.95 6.51
N VAL A 257 25.69 -4.45 6.18
CA VAL A 257 25.06 -4.20 4.86
C VAL A 257 24.99 -2.70 4.57
N ASP A 258 24.66 -1.89 5.59
CA ASP A 258 24.59 -0.43 5.48
C ASP A 258 25.95 0.17 5.05
N VAL A 259 27.06 -0.36 5.59
CA VAL A 259 28.40 0.08 5.24
C VAL A 259 28.81 -0.45 3.85
N ALA A 260 28.48 -1.69 3.55
CA ALA A 260 28.82 -2.32 2.27
C ALA A 260 28.04 -1.75 1.09
N THR A 261 26.81 -1.29 1.33
CA THR A 261 25.93 -0.69 0.30
C THR A 261 26.13 0.83 0.17
N GLU A 262 26.76 1.49 1.15
CA GLU A 262 26.95 2.95 1.15
C GLU A 262 27.61 3.49 -0.13
N PRO A 263 28.69 2.89 -0.70
CA PRO A 263 29.24 3.34 -1.97
C PRO A 263 28.25 3.21 -3.14
N LEU A 264 27.47 2.13 -3.17
CA LEU A 264 26.46 1.88 -4.20
C LEU A 264 25.25 2.82 -4.04
N ARG A 265 24.89 3.14 -2.79
CA ARG A 265 23.85 4.12 -2.46
C ARG A 265 24.27 5.52 -2.91
N ARG A 266 25.52 5.92 -2.67
CA ARG A 266 26.07 7.22 -3.13
C ARG A 266 26.08 7.35 -4.65
N LEU A 267 26.21 6.22 -5.35
CA LEU A 267 26.12 6.17 -6.82
C LEU A 267 24.68 6.06 -7.33
N GLY A 268 23.68 6.05 -6.44
CA GLY A 268 22.27 5.89 -6.79
C GLY A 268 21.90 4.50 -7.34
N LEU A 269 22.80 3.51 -7.20
CA LEU A 269 22.61 2.17 -7.77
C LEU A 269 21.80 1.25 -6.86
N VAL A 270 21.82 1.46 -5.54
CA VAL A 270 21.11 0.61 -4.57
C VAL A 270 20.67 1.47 -3.39
N ASP A 271 19.36 1.63 -3.23
CA ASP A 271 18.75 2.18 -2.01
C ASP A 271 17.87 1.07 -1.41
N LEU A 272 18.47 0.25 -0.55
CA LEU A 272 17.75 -0.83 0.12
C LEU A 272 17.16 -0.30 1.42
N ALA A 273 15.84 -0.33 1.51
CA ALA A 273 15.15 -0.04 2.75
C ALA A 273 15.62 -1.01 3.86
N PRO A 274 15.91 -0.53 5.08
CA PRO A 274 16.33 -1.39 6.20
C PRO A 274 15.37 -2.57 6.45
N GLU A 275 14.08 -2.36 6.22
CA GLU A 275 13.05 -3.39 6.34
C GLU A 275 13.25 -4.52 5.32
N LEU A 276 13.69 -4.18 4.10
CA LEU A 276 13.98 -5.16 3.06
C LEU A 276 15.23 -5.98 3.39
N VAL A 277 16.26 -5.37 3.98
CA VAL A 277 17.48 -6.08 4.38
C VAL A 277 17.17 -7.18 5.42
N GLU A 278 16.38 -6.87 6.44
CA GLU A 278 15.97 -7.86 7.43
C GLU A 278 15.08 -8.95 6.82
N LEU A 279 14.21 -8.57 5.88
CA LEU A 279 13.38 -9.51 5.13
C LEU A 279 14.23 -10.44 4.25
N LEU A 280 15.31 -9.93 3.62
CA LEU A 280 16.27 -10.71 2.82
C LEU A 280 17.14 -11.68 3.67
N LYS A 281 17.13 -11.53 5.00
CA LYS A 281 17.77 -12.49 5.91
C LYS A 281 16.78 -13.54 6.41
N TYR A 282 15.62 -13.13 6.89
CA TYR A 282 14.77 -13.99 7.70
C TYR A 282 13.44 -14.33 7.04
N GLY A 283 13.03 -13.58 6.01
CA GLY A 283 11.73 -13.74 5.37
C GLY A 283 10.57 -13.33 6.29
N ARG A 284 9.37 -13.65 5.85
CA ARG A 284 8.14 -13.54 6.63
C ARG A 284 7.01 -14.28 5.96
N GLY A 285 6.31 -15.11 6.74
CA GLY A 285 5.05 -15.73 6.35
C GLY A 285 3.91 -15.26 7.24
N ILE A 286 2.74 -15.11 6.66
CA ILE A 286 1.51 -14.76 7.38
C ILE A 286 0.39 -15.73 7.02
N ASP A 287 -0.40 -16.12 8.00
CA ASP A 287 -1.53 -17.04 7.81
C ASP A 287 -2.72 -16.28 7.20
N ASN A 288 -3.10 -16.62 5.98
CA ASN A 288 -4.19 -15.97 5.25
C ASN A 288 -5.55 -16.68 5.39
N ARG A 289 -5.62 -17.75 6.20
CA ARG A 289 -6.83 -18.59 6.29
C ARG A 289 -8.04 -17.86 6.87
N ALA A 290 -7.83 -16.95 7.80
CA ALA A 290 -8.93 -16.17 8.39
C ALA A 290 -9.64 -15.31 7.34
N PHE A 291 -8.90 -14.64 6.46
CA PHE A 291 -9.50 -13.82 5.41
C PHE A 291 -10.19 -14.67 4.33
N LYS A 292 -9.63 -15.85 4.01
CA LYS A 292 -10.30 -16.84 3.13
C LYS A 292 -11.57 -17.38 3.76
N ALA A 293 -11.57 -17.64 5.06
CA ALA A 293 -12.76 -18.09 5.79
C ALA A 293 -13.86 -17.02 5.85
N ALA A 294 -13.47 -15.72 5.84
CA ALA A 294 -14.40 -14.60 5.69
C ALA A 294 -15.02 -14.49 4.28
N GLY A 295 -14.56 -15.31 3.32
CA GLY A 295 -15.12 -15.38 1.97
C GLY A 295 -14.24 -14.80 0.86
N PHE A 296 -13.11 -14.16 1.18
CA PHE A 296 -12.22 -13.61 0.17
C PHE A 296 -11.56 -14.70 -0.69
N ARG A 297 -11.43 -14.45 -1.99
CA ARG A 297 -10.81 -15.36 -2.96
C ARG A 297 -9.65 -14.65 -3.65
N TYR A 298 -8.44 -15.16 -3.43
CA TYR A 298 -7.24 -14.67 -4.14
C TYR A 298 -7.27 -15.12 -5.60
N ARG A 299 -6.85 -14.23 -6.50
CA ARG A 299 -6.65 -14.55 -7.92
C ARG A 299 -5.27 -15.16 -8.17
N TYR A 300 -4.29 -14.75 -7.36
CA TYR A 300 -2.90 -15.14 -7.53
C TYR A 300 -2.36 -15.86 -6.29
N THR A 301 -1.56 -16.89 -6.53
CA THR A 301 -0.64 -17.43 -5.53
C THR A 301 0.60 -16.55 -5.43
N SER A 302 1.47 -16.78 -4.43
CA SER A 302 2.75 -16.07 -4.36
C SER A 302 3.59 -16.30 -5.62
N ALA A 303 3.61 -17.52 -6.18
CA ALA A 303 4.30 -17.83 -7.44
C ALA A 303 3.65 -17.07 -8.61
N GLY A 304 2.33 -17.14 -8.75
CA GLY A 304 1.60 -16.44 -9.81
C GLY A 304 1.81 -14.93 -9.79
N ALA A 305 1.99 -14.31 -8.61
CA ALA A 305 2.32 -12.90 -8.51
C ALA A 305 3.73 -12.59 -9.08
N VAL A 306 4.72 -13.49 -8.86
CA VAL A 306 6.07 -13.34 -9.46
C VAL A 306 6.00 -13.51 -10.97
N GLU A 307 5.29 -14.52 -11.45
CA GLU A 307 5.13 -14.79 -12.89
C GLU A 307 4.47 -13.62 -13.61
N ALA A 308 3.36 -13.10 -13.07
CA ALA A 308 2.66 -11.93 -13.63
C ALA A 308 3.56 -10.68 -13.69
N PHE A 309 4.34 -10.43 -12.63
CA PHE A 309 5.31 -9.33 -12.60
C PHE A 309 6.38 -9.48 -13.69
N VAL A 310 6.95 -10.68 -13.84
CA VAL A 310 8.00 -10.96 -14.82
C VAL A 310 7.48 -10.85 -16.25
N GLU A 311 6.29 -11.38 -16.51
CA GLU A 311 5.64 -11.29 -17.82
C GLU A 311 5.40 -9.84 -18.23
N ALA A 312 4.86 -9.03 -17.31
CA ALA A 312 4.63 -7.62 -17.58
C ALA A 312 5.91 -6.85 -17.89
N ILE A 313 7.01 -7.12 -17.15
CA ILE A 313 8.32 -6.50 -17.45
C ILE A 313 8.83 -6.93 -18.84
N ARG A 314 8.70 -8.22 -19.18
CA ARG A 314 9.09 -8.71 -20.51
C ARG A 314 8.32 -8.02 -21.62
N LEU A 315 7.02 -7.91 -21.46
CA LEU A 315 6.15 -7.21 -22.42
C LEU A 315 6.56 -5.73 -22.59
N ARG A 316 6.80 -5.01 -21.50
CA ARG A 316 7.27 -3.62 -21.54
C ARG A 316 8.61 -3.48 -22.28
N ASN A 317 9.56 -4.39 -22.04
CA ASN A 317 10.85 -4.38 -22.70
C ASN A 317 10.76 -4.72 -24.21
N THR A 318 9.75 -5.52 -24.63
CA THR A 318 9.58 -5.96 -26.00
C THR A 318 8.79 -4.95 -26.84
N VAL A 319 7.76 -4.36 -26.26
CA VAL A 319 6.85 -3.41 -26.96
C VAL A 319 7.43 -1.98 -26.97
N GLY A 320 8.54 -1.77 -26.26
CA GLY A 320 9.04 -0.44 -25.92
C GLY A 320 8.20 0.14 -24.77
N GLU A 321 8.72 1.15 -24.08
CA GLU A 321 7.93 1.96 -23.17
C GLU A 321 6.86 2.76 -23.96
N HIS A 322 5.89 2.10 -24.47
CA HIS A 322 4.57 2.66 -24.53
C HIS A 322 4.13 2.66 -23.06
N GLY A 323 4.72 3.58 -22.31
CA GLY A 323 4.19 4.02 -21.04
C GLY A 323 2.71 4.12 -21.27
N GLY A 324 1.92 3.36 -20.49
CA GLY A 324 0.51 3.20 -20.78
C GLY A 324 -0.05 4.56 -21.16
N GLN A 325 -1.01 4.59 -22.06
CA GLN A 325 -1.79 5.75 -22.56
C GLN A 325 -1.85 6.96 -21.61
N TYR A 326 -1.67 6.69 -20.36
CA TYR A 326 -1.62 7.49 -19.15
C TYR A 326 -0.49 8.52 -19.07
N ARG A 327 0.75 8.15 -19.39
CA ARG A 327 1.89 9.08 -19.24
C ARG A 327 1.96 10.06 -20.41
N TYR A 328 1.55 9.59 -21.59
CA TYR A 328 1.48 10.43 -22.78
C TYR A 328 0.34 11.45 -22.67
N GLU A 329 -0.83 11.06 -22.17
CA GLU A 329 -1.95 11.96 -21.94
C GLU A 329 -1.65 12.97 -20.83
N ASP A 330 -0.98 12.57 -19.74
CA ASP A 330 -0.56 13.46 -18.65
C ASP A 330 0.49 14.48 -19.11
N ASP A 331 1.50 14.04 -19.87
CA ASP A 331 2.52 14.92 -20.45
C ASP A 331 1.91 15.91 -21.46
N VAL A 332 0.94 15.46 -22.26
CA VAL A 332 0.20 16.29 -23.23
C VAL A 332 -0.74 17.27 -22.49
N GLU A 333 -1.46 16.84 -21.45
CA GLU A 333 -2.30 17.72 -20.65
C GLU A 333 -1.46 18.75 -19.87
N GLN A 334 -0.32 18.37 -19.31
CA GLN A 334 0.62 19.31 -18.67
C GLN A 334 1.19 20.30 -19.66
N PHE A 335 1.49 19.86 -20.89
CA PHE A 335 1.88 20.78 -21.98
C PHE A 335 0.79 21.79 -22.27
N PHE A 336 -0.45 21.36 -22.47
CA PHE A 336 -1.57 22.27 -22.74
C PHE A 336 -1.91 23.18 -21.56
N ARG A 337 -1.75 22.71 -20.31
CA ARG A 337 -2.02 23.51 -19.11
C ARG A 337 -0.92 24.54 -18.79
N HIS A 338 0.34 24.22 -19.04
CA HIS A 338 1.47 25.01 -18.52
C HIS A 338 2.42 25.56 -19.58
N SER A 339 2.33 25.12 -20.84
CA SER A 339 3.21 25.62 -21.91
C SER A 339 2.86 27.08 -22.27
N PRO A 340 3.85 27.98 -22.28
CA PRO A 340 3.65 29.34 -22.77
C PRO A 340 3.40 29.42 -24.28
N ALA A 341 3.60 28.32 -25.03
CA ALA A 341 3.33 28.23 -26.46
C ALA A 341 1.84 27.98 -26.78
N VAL A 342 1.03 27.59 -25.80
CA VAL A 342 -0.42 27.37 -25.99
C VAL A 342 -1.15 28.70 -25.90
N GLN A 343 -1.73 29.13 -26.98
CA GLN A 343 -2.63 30.29 -27.03
C GLN A 343 -3.95 29.92 -26.30
N ARG A 344 -4.23 30.59 -25.18
CA ARG A 344 -5.48 30.47 -24.46
C ARG A 344 -6.42 31.54 -24.95
N ASP A 345 -7.61 31.16 -25.42
CA ASP A 345 -8.67 32.11 -25.70
C ASP A 345 -9.01 32.90 -24.43
N GLN A 346 -8.78 34.21 -24.45
CA GLN A 346 -9.23 35.06 -23.36
C GLN A 346 -10.76 35.05 -23.35
N PRO A 347 -11.42 34.89 -22.20
CA PRO A 347 -12.87 35.07 -22.16
C PRO A 347 -13.18 36.49 -22.63
N GLN A 348 -13.97 36.59 -23.67
CA GLN A 348 -14.51 37.88 -24.10
C GLN A 348 -15.31 38.46 -22.93
N THR A 349 -14.86 39.58 -22.42
CA THR A 349 -15.53 40.40 -21.42
C THR A 349 -16.85 40.96 -21.94
#